data_498ce8b6ae02f99a4161c9b28ec54170
#
_entry.id   498ce8b6ae02f99a4161c9b28ec54170
#
_cell.length_a   1.000
_cell.length_b   1.000
_cell.length_c   1.000
_cell.angle_alpha   90.00
_cell.angle_beta   90.00
_cell.angle_gamma   90.00
#
_symmetry.space_group_name_H-M   'P 1'
#
loop_
_entity.id
_entity.type
_entity.pdbx_description
1 polymer ?
#
loop_
_entity_poly.entity_id
_entity_poly.type
_entity_poly.pdbx_seq_one_letter_code
_entity_poly.pdbx_strand_id
1 'polypeptide(L)'
;MTIAQELETTQDITEDVIFPPGDLYSDEPPLETELHLRQIILLLSCLEWLWRDRNDFYAAGNLTIYYSQKKRKNEDFRGPDFFVVLDTERKTRKSWVVWAEDGKYPNLIVEILSDSTANADRDLKKKLYQDTFRTPDYFWFDPYTLEFAGFHLLDGKYQPLEPNNQGHLWSQQLELYLGIHQGLLRFFTPDGQMVPTPEEEADSERQQKELAQQKAARLAAKLRELNIDPDTI
;
A
#
# COMPACT_ATOMS: atom_id res chain seq x y z
N MET A 1 -0.11 -46.18 -60.82
CA MET A 1 0.46 -44.89 -60.54
C MET A 1 -0.10 -44.43 -59.19
N THR A 2 0.68 -44.63 -58.12
CA THR A 2 0.27 -44.33 -56.75
C THR A 2 1.07 -43.08 -56.33
N ILE A 3 0.37 -41.98 -56.10
CA ILE A 3 0.95 -40.77 -55.65
C ILE A 3 1.04 -40.82 -54.09
N ALA A 4 2.25 -40.94 -53.57
CA ALA A 4 2.49 -40.78 -52.13
C ALA A 4 2.43 -39.31 -51.79
N GLN A 5 1.50 -38.89 -50.90
CA GLN A 5 1.51 -37.60 -50.27
C GLN A 5 2.54 -37.62 -49.12
N GLU A 6 3.57 -36.84 -49.24
CA GLU A 6 4.46 -36.50 -48.14
C GLU A 6 3.70 -35.62 -47.13
N LEU A 7 3.51 -36.16 -45.94
CA LEU A 7 3.08 -35.40 -44.77
C LEU A 7 4.30 -34.61 -44.25
N GLU A 8 4.33 -33.32 -44.52
CA GLU A 8 5.22 -32.40 -43.82
C GLU A 8 4.85 -32.36 -42.33
N THR A 9 5.67 -32.97 -41.51
CA THR A 9 5.64 -32.79 -40.05
C THR A 9 6.12 -31.38 -39.73
N THR A 10 5.18 -30.52 -39.44
CA THR A 10 5.47 -29.25 -38.73
C THR A 10 6.06 -29.58 -37.36
N GLN A 11 7.37 -29.41 -37.21
CA GLN A 11 8.00 -29.38 -35.92
C GLN A 11 7.46 -28.14 -35.18
N ASP A 12 6.66 -28.38 -34.17
CA ASP A 12 6.31 -27.37 -33.15
C ASP A 12 7.60 -27.01 -32.39
N ILE A 13 8.27 -25.93 -32.83
CA ILE A 13 9.36 -25.35 -32.09
C ILE A 13 8.72 -24.62 -30.94
N THR A 14 8.55 -25.29 -29.81
CA THR A 14 8.31 -24.65 -28.54
C THR A 14 9.60 -23.86 -28.20
N GLU A 15 9.65 -22.58 -28.56
CA GLU A 15 10.66 -21.68 -28.03
C GLU A 15 10.50 -21.70 -26.50
N ASP A 16 11.47 -22.26 -25.80
CA ASP A 16 11.57 -22.19 -24.36
C ASP A 16 11.55 -20.71 -23.95
N VAL A 17 10.48 -20.27 -23.35
CA VAL A 17 10.34 -18.91 -22.86
C VAL A 17 11.30 -18.73 -21.68
N ILE A 18 12.48 -18.14 -21.93
CA ILE A 18 13.46 -17.85 -20.89
C ILE A 18 13.01 -16.61 -20.13
N PHE A 19 12.55 -16.82 -18.91
CA PHE A 19 12.21 -15.72 -18.00
C PHE A 19 13.46 -14.97 -17.57
N PRO A 20 13.41 -13.62 -17.48
CA PRO A 20 14.46 -12.85 -16.83
C PRO A 20 14.61 -13.26 -15.35
N PRO A 21 15.79 -12.96 -14.72
CA PRO A 21 15.99 -13.21 -13.29
C PRO A 21 14.88 -12.59 -12.43
N GLY A 22 14.50 -13.26 -11.36
CA GLY A 22 13.47 -12.79 -10.42
C GLY A 22 14.00 -11.82 -9.35
N ASP A 23 15.30 -11.47 -9.39
CA ASP A 23 15.98 -10.62 -8.40
C ASP A 23 16.43 -9.27 -8.98
N LEU A 24 15.68 -8.72 -9.95
CA LEU A 24 15.94 -7.45 -10.59
C LEU A 24 15.95 -6.30 -9.58
N TYR A 25 16.84 -5.32 -9.78
CA TYR A 25 16.83 -4.07 -9.02
C TYR A 25 15.69 -3.17 -9.48
N SER A 26 15.19 -2.32 -8.55
CA SER A 26 14.25 -1.25 -8.88
C SER A 26 14.90 -0.24 -9.84
N ASP A 27 14.15 0.25 -10.83
CA ASP A 27 14.58 1.23 -11.86
C ASP A 27 13.68 2.49 -11.81
N GLU A 28 13.17 2.82 -10.61
CA GLU A 28 12.32 3.99 -10.41
C GLU A 28 13.16 5.28 -10.35
N PRO A 29 12.63 6.40 -10.90
CA PRO A 29 13.24 7.71 -10.74
C PRO A 29 13.24 8.15 -9.27
N PRO A 30 14.11 9.09 -8.89
CA PRO A 30 14.05 9.71 -7.56
C PRO A 30 12.68 10.36 -7.29
N LEU A 31 12.25 10.36 -6.03
CA LEU A 31 11.01 11.02 -5.60
C LEU A 31 11.09 12.54 -5.85
N GLU A 32 9.98 13.11 -6.32
CA GLU A 32 9.96 14.48 -6.81
C GLU A 32 10.03 15.53 -5.70
N THR A 33 9.41 15.28 -4.53
CA THR A 33 9.33 16.26 -3.44
C THR A 33 9.42 15.62 -2.04
N GLU A 34 9.74 16.45 -1.04
CA GLU A 34 9.76 16.03 0.36
C GLU A 34 8.38 15.56 0.84
N LEU A 35 7.30 16.25 0.45
CA LEU A 35 5.93 15.86 0.83
C LEU A 35 5.58 14.49 0.28
N HIS A 36 5.97 14.20 -0.95
CA HIS A 36 5.78 12.91 -1.59
C HIS A 36 6.46 11.79 -0.78
N LEU A 37 7.76 11.96 -0.50
CA LEU A 37 8.52 11.00 0.33
C LEU A 37 7.89 10.79 1.70
N ARG A 38 7.55 11.89 2.40
CA ARG A 38 6.95 11.83 3.74
C ARG A 38 5.61 11.11 3.74
N GLN A 39 4.79 11.32 2.71
CA GLN A 39 3.50 10.65 2.58
C GLN A 39 3.65 9.14 2.37
N ILE A 40 4.61 8.70 1.56
CA ILE A 40 4.91 7.27 1.37
C ILE A 40 5.40 6.65 2.70
N ILE A 41 6.36 7.30 3.38
CA ILE A 41 6.89 6.81 4.66
C ILE A 41 5.77 6.69 5.69
N LEU A 42 4.86 7.66 5.74
CA LEU A 42 3.72 7.65 6.66
C LEU A 42 2.82 6.44 6.43
N LEU A 43 2.41 6.18 5.18
CA LEU A 43 1.57 5.03 4.85
C LEU A 43 2.27 3.70 5.19
N LEU A 44 3.55 3.57 4.84
CA LEU A 44 4.34 2.38 5.20
C LEU A 44 4.41 2.18 6.71
N SER A 45 4.78 3.23 7.47
CA SER A 45 4.95 3.14 8.93
C SER A 45 3.65 2.77 9.64
N CYS A 46 2.53 3.38 9.24
CA CYS A 46 1.22 3.06 9.82
C CYS A 46 0.81 1.62 9.54
N LEU A 47 0.91 1.15 8.29
CA LEU A 47 0.47 -0.19 7.92
C LEU A 47 1.38 -1.27 8.51
N GLU A 48 2.70 -1.08 8.47
CA GLU A 48 3.69 -1.97 9.07
C GLU A 48 3.50 -2.09 10.59
N TRP A 49 3.16 -0.99 11.26
CA TRP A 49 2.86 -0.97 12.68
C TRP A 49 1.55 -1.69 13.01
N LEU A 50 0.49 -1.41 12.28
CA LEU A 50 -0.81 -2.04 12.47
C LEU A 50 -0.73 -3.56 12.27
N TRP A 51 0.02 -3.99 11.25
CA TRP A 51 0.15 -5.40 10.86
C TRP A 51 1.49 -6.03 11.31
N ARG A 52 2.12 -5.50 12.38
CA ARG A 52 3.41 -5.97 12.86
C ARG A 52 3.48 -7.46 13.17
N ASP A 53 2.36 -8.06 13.56
CA ASP A 53 2.24 -9.49 13.90
C ASP A 53 1.84 -10.35 12.69
N ARG A 54 1.64 -9.76 11.49
CA ARG A 54 1.31 -10.47 10.25
C ARG A 54 2.57 -10.77 9.44
N ASN A 55 2.58 -11.93 8.79
CA ASN A 55 3.67 -12.39 7.92
C ASN A 55 3.21 -12.70 6.48
N ASP A 56 1.97 -12.36 6.15
CA ASP A 56 1.26 -12.73 4.94
C ASP A 56 0.98 -11.54 4.02
N PHE A 57 1.77 -10.49 4.10
CA PHE A 57 1.65 -9.31 3.25
C PHE A 57 3.02 -8.73 2.89
N TYR A 58 3.03 -7.92 1.85
CA TYR A 58 4.15 -7.07 1.44
C TYR A 58 3.65 -5.66 1.12
N ALA A 59 4.23 -4.66 1.76
CA ALA A 59 4.00 -3.26 1.46
C ALA A 59 5.31 -2.61 0.99
N ALA A 60 5.22 -1.76 -0.01
CA ALA A 60 6.38 -1.04 -0.54
C ALA A 60 6.01 0.35 -1.05
N GLY A 61 7.00 1.23 -1.06
CA GLY A 61 6.90 2.55 -1.64
C GLY A 61 7.98 2.81 -2.68
N ASN A 62 7.63 3.50 -3.75
CA ASN A 62 8.53 3.84 -4.85
C ASN A 62 9.39 2.66 -5.32
N LEU A 63 8.75 1.52 -5.52
CA LEU A 63 9.42 0.27 -5.89
C LEU A 63 8.87 -0.25 -7.21
N THR A 64 9.77 -0.59 -8.14
CA THR A 64 9.41 -1.09 -9.47
C THR A 64 8.65 -2.41 -9.40
N ILE A 65 7.58 -2.50 -10.19
CA ILE A 65 6.84 -3.72 -10.49
C ILE A 65 7.16 -4.13 -11.93
N TYR A 66 7.89 -5.23 -12.09
CA TYR A 66 8.14 -5.85 -13.38
C TYR A 66 7.01 -6.84 -13.69
N TYR A 67 6.22 -6.57 -14.73
CA TYR A 67 5.04 -7.37 -15.05
C TYR A 67 5.06 -8.01 -16.45
N SER A 68 6.06 -7.69 -17.27
CA SER A 68 6.23 -8.28 -18.59
C SER A 68 7.63 -8.84 -18.78
N GLN A 69 7.71 -9.98 -19.45
CA GLN A 69 8.97 -10.67 -19.79
C GLN A 69 9.70 -10.01 -20.95
N LYS A 70 9.05 -9.17 -21.73
CA LYS A 70 9.57 -8.63 -23.00
C LYS A 70 10.57 -7.49 -22.85
N LYS A 71 10.93 -7.08 -21.62
CA LYS A 71 11.95 -6.06 -21.30
C LYS A 71 11.97 -4.83 -22.22
N ARG A 72 10.83 -4.30 -22.62
CA ARG A 72 10.79 -3.02 -23.30
C ARG A 72 10.84 -1.93 -22.23
N LYS A 73 11.98 -1.24 -22.13
CA LYS A 73 12.35 -0.31 -21.05
C LYS A 73 11.30 0.76 -20.68
N ASN A 74 10.31 1.02 -21.52
CA ASN A 74 9.31 2.07 -21.29
C ASN A 74 7.87 1.56 -21.20
N GLU A 75 7.62 0.25 -21.37
CA GLU A 75 6.24 -0.29 -21.44
C GLU A 75 5.96 -1.40 -20.44
N ASP A 76 6.99 -2.00 -19.81
CA ASP A 76 6.89 -3.28 -19.13
C ASP A 76 7.21 -3.22 -17.62
N PHE A 77 7.31 -2.03 -17.04
CA PHE A 77 7.45 -1.83 -15.59
C PHE A 77 6.75 -0.55 -15.13
N ARG A 78 6.35 -0.51 -13.87
CA ARG A 78 5.79 0.66 -13.20
C ARG A 78 6.19 0.64 -11.73
N GLY A 79 6.41 1.84 -11.17
CA GLY A 79 6.62 2.05 -9.76
C GLY A 79 5.46 2.84 -9.17
N PRO A 80 4.48 2.18 -8.59
CA PRO A 80 3.51 2.88 -7.78
C PRO A 80 4.18 3.56 -6.59
N ASP A 81 3.68 4.73 -6.21
CA ASP A 81 4.21 5.45 -5.05
C ASP A 81 4.05 4.66 -3.76
N PHE A 82 2.94 3.92 -3.63
CA PHE A 82 2.72 2.97 -2.54
C PHE A 82 1.85 1.80 -3.04
N PHE A 83 2.20 0.58 -2.67
CA PHE A 83 1.37 -0.59 -2.97
C PHE A 83 1.45 -1.66 -1.90
N VAL A 84 0.42 -2.51 -1.87
CA VAL A 84 0.31 -3.66 -0.96
C VAL A 84 -0.04 -4.91 -1.75
N VAL A 85 0.66 -6.01 -1.45
CA VAL A 85 0.33 -7.36 -1.92
C VAL A 85 -0.02 -8.22 -0.72
N LEU A 86 -1.17 -8.88 -0.76
CA LEU A 86 -1.64 -9.79 0.28
C LEU A 86 -1.31 -11.25 -0.06
N ASP A 87 -1.44 -12.11 0.93
CA ASP A 87 -1.21 -13.55 0.82
C ASP A 87 0.18 -13.90 0.25
N THR A 88 1.20 -13.12 0.63
CA THR A 88 2.58 -13.31 0.22
C THR A 88 3.52 -13.24 1.43
N GLU A 89 4.65 -13.93 1.34
CA GLU A 89 5.65 -13.92 2.39
C GLU A 89 6.21 -12.51 2.65
N ARG A 90 6.23 -12.08 3.91
CA ARG A 90 6.84 -10.82 4.34
C ARG A 90 8.36 -10.93 4.36
N LYS A 91 9.01 -10.49 3.28
CA LYS A 91 10.47 -10.47 3.12
C LYS A 91 10.93 -9.24 2.34
N THR A 92 12.20 -8.88 2.46
CA THR A 92 12.80 -7.80 1.67
C THR A 92 12.95 -8.21 0.20
N ARG A 93 12.59 -7.31 -0.72
CA ARG A 93 12.73 -7.47 -2.16
C ARG A 93 13.44 -6.28 -2.79
N LYS A 94 14.17 -6.51 -3.88
CA LYS A 94 14.82 -5.45 -4.67
C LYS A 94 13.83 -4.72 -5.58
N SER A 95 12.77 -5.42 -6.01
CA SER A 95 11.65 -4.98 -6.82
C SER A 95 10.54 -6.02 -6.71
N TRP A 96 9.35 -5.73 -7.20
CA TRP A 96 8.29 -6.72 -7.32
C TRP A 96 8.31 -7.33 -8.72
N VAL A 97 8.69 -8.59 -8.82
CA VAL A 97 8.82 -9.30 -10.10
C VAL A 97 7.68 -10.31 -10.21
N VAL A 98 6.63 -9.97 -10.95
CA VAL A 98 5.37 -10.73 -10.98
C VAL A 98 5.56 -12.21 -11.26
N TRP A 99 6.42 -12.59 -12.23
CA TRP A 99 6.67 -13.99 -12.56
C TRP A 99 7.53 -14.75 -11.53
N ALA A 100 8.18 -14.07 -10.60
CA ALA A 100 8.90 -14.67 -9.47
C ALA A 100 8.08 -14.67 -8.18
N GLU A 101 6.92 -14.05 -8.20
CA GLU A 101 5.97 -13.91 -7.08
C GLU A 101 4.62 -14.55 -7.44
N ASP A 102 4.65 -15.75 -8.04
CA ASP A 102 3.49 -16.57 -8.38
C ASP A 102 2.43 -15.86 -9.26
N GLY A 103 2.85 -14.88 -10.06
CA GLY A 103 1.94 -14.09 -10.89
C GLY A 103 1.12 -13.06 -10.11
N LYS A 104 1.45 -12.77 -8.86
CA LYS A 104 0.69 -11.85 -8.01
C LYS A 104 0.94 -10.40 -8.37
N TYR A 105 -0.14 -9.66 -8.45
CA TYR A 105 -0.18 -8.21 -8.60
C TYR A 105 -0.62 -7.54 -7.29
N PRO A 106 -0.40 -6.23 -7.12
CA PRO A 106 -0.87 -5.51 -5.95
C PRO A 106 -2.39 -5.64 -5.73
N ASN A 107 -2.77 -5.83 -4.47
CA ASN A 107 -4.17 -5.77 -4.04
C ASN A 107 -4.64 -4.32 -3.88
N LEU A 108 -3.71 -3.43 -3.50
CA LEU A 108 -3.97 -2.01 -3.36
C LEU A 108 -2.79 -1.22 -3.93
N ILE A 109 -3.11 -0.12 -4.63
CA ILE A 109 -2.15 0.89 -5.07
C ILE A 109 -2.64 2.27 -4.62
N VAL A 110 -1.72 3.11 -4.13
CA VAL A 110 -1.93 4.54 -3.88
C VAL A 110 -0.89 5.34 -4.68
N GLU A 111 -1.36 6.28 -5.49
CA GLU A 111 -0.52 7.26 -6.18
C GLU A 111 -0.55 8.61 -5.44
N ILE A 112 0.60 9.21 -5.24
CA ILE A 112 0.76 10.54 -4.65
C ILE A 112 1.06 11.51 -5.78
N LEU A 113 0.11 12.37 -6.10
CA LEU A 113 0.22 13.26 -7.27
C LEU A 113 1.20 14.39 -7.03
N SER A 114 1.89 14.79 -8.10
CA SER A 114 2.74 15.97 -8.14
C SER A 114 2.31 16.92 -9.27
N ASP A 115 2.73 18.17 -9.20
CA ASP A 115 2.35 19.22 -10.16
C ASP A 115 2.72 18.89 -11.62
N SER A 116 3.74 18.06 -11.84
CA SER A 116 4.32 17.82 -13.17
C SER A 116 3.61 16.75 -14.00
N THR A 117 2.84 15.84 -13.35
CA THR A 117 2.33 14.62 -14.01
C THR A 117 0.81 14.45 -13.95
N ALA A 118 0.10 15.43 -13.41
CA ALA A 118 -1.22 15.23 -12.80
C ALA A 118 -2.36 14.68 -13.69
N ASN A 119 -2.44 14.92 -14.98
CA ASN A 119 -3.64 14.54 -15.75
C ASN A 119 -3.44 13.39 -16.75
N ALA A 120 -2.43 13.45 -17.62
CA ALA A 120 -2.24 12.43 -18.65
C ALA A 120 -1.66 11.13 -18.07
N ASP A 121 -0.74 11.24 -17.11
CA ASP A 121 -0.10 10.07 -16.47
C ASP A 121 -1.08 9.35 -15.56
N ARG A 122 -1.91 10.07 -14.82
CA ARG A 122 -2.97 9.52 -13.95
C ARG A 122 -3.94 8.61 -14.71
N ASP A 123 -4.41 9.03 -15.90
CA ASP A 123 -5.35 8.24 -16.69
C ASP A 123 -4.68 6.99 -17.29
N LEU A 124 -3.41 7.10 -17.71
CA LEU A 124 -2.63 5.97 -18.21
C LEU A 124 -2.32 4.95 -17.09
N LYS A 125 -1.89 5.41 -15.93
CA LYS A 125 -1.65 4.56 -14.75
C LYS A 125 -2.95 3.86 -14.30
N LYS A 126 -4.04 4.62 -14.17
CA LYS A 126 -5.35 4.07 -13.80
C LYS A 126 -5.79 2.98 -14.77
N LYS A 127 -5.63 3.20 -16.09
CA LYS A 127 -5.97 2.21 -17.11
C LYS A 127 -5.09 0.96 -17.01
N LEU A 128 -3.78 1.11 -16.79
CA LEU A 128 -2.86 -0.01 -16.60
C LEU A 128 -3.25 -0.85 -15.37
N TYR A 129 -3.53 -0.20 -14.24
CA TYR A 129 -3.91 -0.88 -13.00
C TYR A 129 -5.28 -1.56 -13.12
N GLN A 130 -6.19 -0.99 -13.90
CA GLN A 130 -7.49 -1.60 -14.19
C GLN A 130 -7.36 -2.80 -15.14
N ASP A 131 -6.74 -2.61 -16.31
CA ASP A 131 -6.85 -3.53 -17.44
C ASP A 131 -5.78 -4.64 -17.39
N THR A 132 -4.57 -4.32 -16.87
CA THR A 132 -3.43 -5.24 -16.85
C THR A 132 -3.18 -5.82 -15.45
N PHE A 133 -3.00 -4.98 -14.43
CA PHE A 133 -2.74 -5.44 -13.07
C PHE A 133 -4.00 -6.02 -12.43
N ARG A 134 -5.16 -5.50 -12.83
CA ARG A 134 -6.46 -5.84 -12.24
C ARG A 134 -6.44 -5.64 -10.71
N THR A 135 -5.74 -4.59 -10.29
CA THR A 135 -5.63 -4.20 -8.88
C THR A 135 -7.01 -3.90 -8.32
N PRO A 136 -7.45 -4.61 -7.26
CA PRO A 136 -8.79 -4.43 -6.71
C PRO A 136 -9.08 -3.03 -6.19
N ASP A 137 -8.16 -2.45 -5.42
CA ASP A 137 -8.32 -1.12 -4.82
C ASP A 137 -7.26 -0.16 -5.33
N TYR A 138 -7.70 0.94 -5.93
CA TYR A 138 -6.83 1.99 -6.45
C TYR A 138 -7.22 3.34 -5.87
N PHE A 139 -6.24 4.06 -5.33
CA PHE A 139 -6.39 5.39 -4.77
C PHE A 139 -5.37 6.35 -5.36
N TRP A 140 -5.69 7.64 -5.35
CA TRP A 140 -4.72 8.70 -5.58
C TRP A 140 -5.00 9.87 -4.65
N PHE A 141 -3.93 10.58 -4.28
CA PHE A 141 -3.96 11.71 -3.36
C PHE A 141 -3.03 12.81 -3.85
N ASP A 142 -3.52 14.04 -3.88
CA ASP A 142 -2.72 15.23 -4.15
C ASP A 142 -2.44 15.97 -2.82
N PRO A 143 -1.19 15.99 -2.34
CA PRO A 143 -0.86 16.60 -1.05
C PRO A 143 -0.90 18.14 -1.07
N TYR A 144 -0.98 18.77 -2.25
CA TYR A 144 -1.03 20.22 -2.40
C TYR A 144 -2.47 20.74 -2.47
N THR A 145 -3.31 20.10 -3.26
CA THR A 145 -4.73 20.47 -3.40
C THR A 145 -5.63 19.78 -2.39
N LEU A 146 -5.14 18.72 -1.76
CA LEU A 146 -5.89 17.80 -0.90
C LEU A 146 -7.02 17.07 -1.63
N GLU A 147 -6.95 17.00 -2.96
CA GLU A 147 -7.84 16.13 -3.73
C GLU A 147 -7.51 14.67 -3.44
N PHE A 148 -8.55 13.88 -3.24
CA PHE A 148 -8.43 12.46 -2.93
C PHE A 148 -9.57 11.68 -3.57
N ALA A 149 -9.26 10.58 -4.24
CA ALA A 149 -10.24 9.67 -4.79
C ALA A 149 -9.80 8.21 -4.66
N GLY A 150 -10.77 7.31 -4.61
CA GLY A 150 -10.56 5.88 -4.57
C GLY A 150 -11.50 5.16 -5.53
N PHE A 151 -11.07 3.98 -5.96
CA PHE A 151 -11.79 3.15 -6.91
C PHE A 151 -11.67 1.69 -6.50
N HIS A 152 -12.76 0.96 -6.67
CA HIS A 152 -12.78 -0.50 -6.53
C HIS A 152 -13.03 -1.14 -7.89
N LEU A 153 -12.32 -2.25 -8.18
CA LEU A 153 -12.45 -3.00 -9.43
C LEU A 153 -13.65 -3.94 -9.36
N LEU A 154 -14.71 -3.58 -10.06
CA LEU A 154 -15.91 -4.41 -10.19
C LEU A 154 -16.14 -4.78 -11.66
N ASP A 155 -16.30 -6.05 -11.96
CA ASP A 155 -16.52 -6.57 -13.31
C ASP A 155 -15.49 -6.07 -14.35
N GLY A 156 -14.23 -5.88 -13.89
CA GLY A 156 -13.12 -5.43 -14.71
C GLY A 156 -13.08 -3.94 -15.00
N LYS A 157 -13.88 -3.14 -14.28
CA LYS A 157 -13.91 -1.69 -14.39
C LYS A 157 -13.83 -1.03 -13.01
N TYR A 158 -13.04 0.04 -12.91
CA TYR A 158 -12.99 0.85 -11.71
C TYR A 158 -14.28 1.63 -11.50
N GLN A 159 -14.94 1.35 -10.39
CA GLN A 159 -16.07 2.13 -9.88
C GLN A 159 -15.55 3.09 -8.81
N PRO A 160 -15.94 4.38 -8.84
CA PRO A 160 -15.56 5.31 -7.80
C PRO A 160 -16.15 4.88 -6.45
N LEU A 161 -15.36 5.03 -5.40
CA LEU A 161 -15.80 4.79 -4.04
C LEU A 161 -16.53 6.02 -3.49
N GLU A 162 -17.63 5.78 -2.80
CA GLU A 162 -18.36 6.84 -2.12
C GLU A 162 -17.78 7.05 -0.70
N PRO A 163 -17.54 8.30 -0.30
CA PRO A 163 -17.02 8.58 1.03
C PRO A 163 -18.08 8.35 2.11
N ASN A 164 -17.62 7.92 3.28
CA ASN A 164 -18.46 7.90 4.47
C ASN A 164 -18.73 9.34 5.00
N ASN A 165 -19.46 9.47 6.10
CA ASN A 165 -19.82 10.77 6.72
C ASN A 165 -18.61 11.61 7.17
N GLN A 166 -17.42 11.00 7.27
CA GLN A 166 -16.14 11.64 7.63
C GLN A 166 -15.29 11.97 6.41
N GLY A 167 -15.75 11.65 5.20
CA GLY A 167 -14.99 11.82 3.97
C GLY A 167 -13.98 10.71 3.69
N HIS A 168 -14.06 9.59 4.41
CA HIS A 168 -13.12 8.48 4.24
C HIS A 168 -13.65 7.46 3.24
N LEU A 169 -12.74 6.86 2.44
CA LEU A 169 -13.02 5.85 1.44
C LEU A 169 -12.61 4.47 1.94
N TRP A 170 -13.46 3.48 1.77
CA TRP A 170 -13.23 2.11 2.25
C TRP A 170 -12.37 1.31 1.27
N SER A 171 -11.27 0.73 1.76
CA SER A 171 -10.55 -0.31 1.05
C SER A 171 -11.04 -1.69 1.48
N GLN A 172 -11.59 -2.45 0.54
CA GLN A 172 -11.99 -3.83 0.80
C GLN A 172 -10.78 -4.74 1.02
N GLN A 173 -9.66 -4.43 0.39
CA GLN A 173 -8.46 -5.26 0.47
C GLN A 173 -7.74 -5.13 1.81
N LEU A 174 -7.66 -3.92 2.35
CA LEU A 174 -7.00 -3.71 3.64
C LEU A 174 -7.95 -3.84 4.83
N GLU A 175 -9.27 -3.81 4.60
CA GLU A 175 -10.30 -3.66 5.63
C GLU A 175 -10.07 -2.40 6.48
N LEU A 176 -9.65 -1.32 5.83
CA LEU A 176 -9.38 0.00 6.41
C LEU A 176 -10.04 1.09 5.59
N TYR A 177 -10.32 2.21 6.23
CA TYR A 177 -10.61 3.45 5.53
C TYR A 177 -9.32 4.20 5.23
N LEU A 178 -9.30 4.91 4.10
CA LEU A 178 -8.32 5.95 3.79
C LEU A 178 -9.03 7.29 3.83
N GLY A 179 -8.38 8.30 4.41
CA GLY A 179 -8.96 9.64 4.53
C GLY A 179 -7.90 10.69 4.85
N ILE A 180 -8.26 11.97 4.70
CA ILE A 180 -7.34 13.08 4.95
C ILE A 180 -7.45 13.53 6.40
N HIS A 181 -6.32 13.58 7.09
CA HIS A 181 -6.20 14.16 8.42
C HIS A 181 -5.00 15.09 8.48
N GLN A 182 -5.23 16.34 8.87
CA GLN A 182 -4.19 17.39 8.96
C GLN A 182 -3.35 17.55 7.66
N GLY A 183 -4.03 17.44 6.50
CA GLY A 183 -3.37 17.58 5.20
C GLY A 183 -2.60 16.35 4.71
N LEU A 184 -2.69 15.22 5.39
CA LEU A 184 -2.03 13.97 5.06
C LEU A 184 -3.05 12.86 4.83
N LEU A 185 -2.77 11.96 3.90
CA LEU A 185 -3.55 10.74 3.72
C LEU A 185 -3.19 9.73 4.82
N ARG A 186 -4.20 9.26 5.56
CA ARG A 186 -4.07 8.35 6.70
C ARG A 186 -4.98 7.14 6.55
N PHE A 187 -4.62 6.06 7.25
CA PHE A 187 -5.51 4.93 7.46
C PHE A 187 -6.36 5.12 8.72
N PHE A 188 -7.58 4.58 8.67
CA PHE A 188 -8.49 4.52 9.80
C PHE A 188 -9.08 3.11 9.90
N THR A 189 -9.27 2.64 11.12
CA THR A 189 -9.92 1.36 11.40
C THR A 189 -11.42 1.40 11.06
N PRO A 190 -12.10 0.25 10.97
CA PRO A 190 -13.54 0.22 10.69
C PRO A 190 -14.40 1.02 11.69
N ASP A 191 -13.95 1.15 12.94
CA ASP A 191 -14.58 1.94 14.00
C ASP A 191 -14.18 3.44 13.97
N GLY A 192 -13.39 3.84 12.96
CA GLY A 192 -13.05 5.24 12.69
C GLY A 192 -11.85 5.78 13.48
N GLN A 193 -11.09 4.93 14.16
CA GLN A 193 -9.87 5.35 14.83
C GLN A 193 -8.74 5.51 13.83
N MET A 194 -7.97 6.59 13.93
CA MET A 194 -6.79 6.79 13.10
C MET A 194 -5.70 5.77 13.46
N VAL A 195 -5.14 5.12 12.45
CA VAL A 195 -4.00 4.21 12.64
C VAL A 195 -2.75 5.04 12.91
N PRO A 196 -2.11 4.91 14.08
CA PRO A 196 -0.94 5.69 14.44
C PRO A 196 0.32 5.21 13.74
N THR A 197 1.34 6.08 13.69
CA THR A 197 2.73 5.63 13.52
C THR A 197 3.26 5.02 14.82
N PRO A 198 4.39 4.28 14.80
CA PRO A 198 5.04 3.80 16.03
C PRO A 198 5.37 4.93 17.01
N GLU A 199 5.80 6.10 16.49
CA GLU A 199 6.13 7.27 17.29
C GLU A 199 4.89 7.89 17.95
N GLU A 200 3.80 8.04 17.20
CA GLU A 200 2.51 8.55 17.71
C GLU A 200 1.95 7.64 18.81
N GLU A 201 2.04 6.33 18.63
CA GLU A 201 1.61 5.37 19.64
C GLU A 201 2.46 5.47 20.91
N ALA A 202 3.79 5.49 20.77
CA ALA A 202 4.71 5.63 21.91
C ALA A 202 4.48 6.93 22.68
N ASP A 203 4.21 8.05 21.99
CA ASP A 203 3.89 9.33 22.63
C ASP A 203 2.54 9.28 23.35
N SER A 204 1.53 8.64 22.76
CA SER A 204 0.22 8.41 23.38
C SER A 204 0.35 7.57 24.66
N GLU A 205 1.07 6.46 24.60
CA GLU A 205 1.32 5.60 25.78
C GLU A 205 2.06 6.35 26.89
N ARG A 206 3.06 7.19 26.54
CA ARG A 206 3.79 8.00 27.50
C ARG A 206 2.85 8.99 28.20
N GLN A 207 2.03 9.71 27.45
CA GLN A 207 1.08 10.65 28.00
C GLN A 207 0.05 9.98 28.91
N GLN A 208 -0.48 8.83 28.51
CA GLN A 208 -1.41 8.05 29.31
C GLN A 208 -0.77 7.59 30.63
N LYS A 209 0.48 7.13 30.58
CA LYS A 209 1.24 6.72 31.78
C LYS A 209 1.47 7.90 32.73
N GLU A 210 1.86 9.06 32.21
CA GLU A 210 2.04 10.26 33.03
C GLU A 210 0.73 10.71 33.69
N LEU A 211 -0.37 10.73 32.96
CA LEU A 211 -1.69 11.06 33.49
C LEU A 211 -2.13 10.07 34.56
N ALA A 212 -1.90 8.78 34.35
CA ALA A 212 -2.22 7.73 35.33
C ALA A 212 -1.38 7.92 36.61
N GLN A 213 -0.08 8.20 36.50
CA GLN A 213 0.80 8.48 37.64
C GLN A 213 0.36 9.73 38.41
N GLN A 214 0.02 10.81 37.72
CA GLN A 214 -0.49 12.04 38.36
C GLN A 214 -1.81 11.77 39.09
N LYS A 215 -2.72 10.99 38.48
CA LYS A 215 -3.99 10.62 39.11
C LYS A 215 -3.75 9.77 40.36
N ALA A 216 -2.86 8.78 40.28
CA ALA A 216 -2.50 7.93 41.41
C ALA A 216 -1.87 8.75 42.56
N ALA A 217 -0.91 9.62 42.23
CA ALA A 217 -0.29 10.52 43.26
C ALA A 217 -1.31 11.42 43.93
N ARG A 218 -2.26 11.99 43.17
CA ARG A 218 -3.34 12.83 43.72
C ARG A 218 -4.26 12.04 44.63
N LEU A 219 -4.61 10.80 44.26
CA LEU A 219 -5.44 9.92 45.12
C LEU A 219 -4.70 9.53 46.40
N ALA A 220 -3.42 9.15 46.29
CA ALA A 220 -2.59 8.84 47.45
C ALA A 220 -2.46 10.02 48.42
N ALA A 221 -2.28 11.25 47.91
CA ALA A 221 -2.26 12.46 48.74
C ALA A 221 -3.61 12.63 49.48
N LYS A 222 -4.73 12.44 48.79
CA LYS A 222 -6.05 12.57 49.43
C LYS A 222 -6.32 11.48 50.48
N LEU A 223 -5.88 10.25 50.26
CA LEU A 223 -5.96 9.17 51.24
C LEU A 223 -5.17 9.51 52.50
N ARG A 224 -3.93 10.04 52.34
CA ARG A 224 -3.11 10.49 53.48
C ARG A 224 -3.75 11.64 54.26
N GLU A 225 -4.40 12.59 53.58
CA GLU A 225 -5.20 13.63 54.24
C GLU A 225 -6.33 13.07 55.13
N LEU A 226 -6.88 11.91 54.75
CA LEU A 226 -7.90 11.18 55.48
C LEU A 226 -7.32 10.20 56.50
N ASN A 227 -6.03 10.22 56.78
CA ASN A 227 -5.30 9.26 57.62
C ASN A 227 -5.40 7.79 57.17
N ILE A 228 -5.58 7.58 55.89
CA ILE A 228 -5.58 6.25 55.27
C ILE A 228 -4.26 6.07 54.54
N ASP A 229 -3.53 5.01 54.85
CA ASP A 229 -2.30 4.71 54.16
C ASP A 229 -2.60 4.11 52.77
N PRO A 230 -2.21 4.77 51.65
CA PRO A 230 -2.49 4.30 50.31
C PRO A 230 -1.77 2.99 49.96
N ASP A 231 -0.69 2.61 50.67
CA ASP A 231 0.09 1.41 50.42
C ASP A 231 -0.53 0.16 51.11
N THR A 232 -1.63 0.33 51.86
CA THR A 232 -2.36 -0.76 52.53
C THR A 232 -3.69 -1.12 51.84
N ILE A 233 -4.01 -0.47 50.75
CA ILE A 233 -5.20 -0.72 49.93
C ILE A 233 -4.78 -1.41 48.63
#